data_4ff3a711f35380f8522c32e7fd5d9e5a
#
_entry.id   4ff3a711f35380f8522c32e7fd5d9e5a
#
_cell.length_a   1.000
_cell.length_b   1.000
_cell.length_c   1.000
_cell.angle_alpha   90.00
_cell.angle_beta   90.00
_cell.angle_gamma   90.00
#
_symmetry.space_group_name_H-M   'P 1'
#
loop_
_entity.id
_entity.type
_entity.pdbx_description
1 polymer ?
#
loop_
_entity_poly.entity_id
_entity_poly.type
_entity_poly.pdbx_seq_one_letter_code
_entity_poly.pdbx_strand_id
1 'polypeptide(L)'
;MNNSVADIIIIEDNPVFRDALRSVIIRSSGKACKHSFPSGETALREIEMNELVPDIILLDIGLPGKDGISIIPELRKLTPSSKIIIITVYDDDENVFNAICAGASGYLLKDQSPEDIINSIDEVLNGGASVNPHIAKRVLNMFRDQNKSESDYGLSEREKEILRLLVEGLSKKQISEKIFLSHHTIDSHIRNIYAKLEVHSKGSAISKAIREKLI
;
A
#
# COMPACT_ATOMS: atom_id res chain seq x y z
N MET A 1 -0.51 -20.49 29.43
CA MET A 1 0.05 -19.88 28.21
C MET A 1 0.63 -21.03 27.39
N ASN A 2 0.05 -21.35 26.24
CA ASN A 2 0.57 -22.42 25.38
C ASN A 2 1.96 -21.98 24.87
N ASN A 3 2.97 -22.73 25.32
CA ASN A 3 4.36 -22.53 24.89
C ASN A 3 4.59 -23.22 23.53
N SER A 4 3.74 -22.90 22.52
CA SER A 4 3.94 -23.38 21.15
C SER A 4 5.10 -22.61 20.53
N VAL A 5 6.05 -23.34 19.98
CA VAL A 5 7.17 -22.77 19.22
C VAL A 5 6.61 -22.22 17.91
N ALA A 6 6.77 -20.91 17.67
CA ALA A 6 6.31 -20.29 16.44
C ALA A 6 7.13 -20.76 15.24
N ASP A 7 6.46 -21.21 14.19
CA ASP A 7 7.09 -21.71 12.96
C ASP A 7 7.19 -20.56 11.93
N ILE A 8 8.41 -20.31 11.47
CA ILE A 8 8.75 -19.21 10.58
C ILE A 8 9.33 -19.75 9.29
N ILE A 9 8.82 -19.28 8.15
CA ILE A 9 9.38 -19.56 6.83
C ILE A 9 10.08 -18.31 6.32
N ILE A 10 11.21 -18.50 5.65
CA ILE A 10 11.98 -17.43 4.98
C ILE A 10 11.91 -17.64 3.48
N ILE A 11 11.59 -16.59 2.72
CA ILE A 11 11.64 -16.55 1.25
C ILE A 11 12.60 -15.43 0.86
N GLU A 12 13.80 -15.79 0.45
CA GLU A 12 14.95 -14.90 0.25
C GLU A 12 15.91 -15.53 -0.76
N ASP A 13 16.30 -14.82 -1.79
CA ASP A 13 17.18 -15.35 -2.83
C ASP A 13 18.67 -15.37 -2.42
N ASN A 14 19.12 -14.37 -1.65
CA ASN A 14 20.48 -14.28 -1.18
C ASN A 14 20.77 -15.36 -0.11
N PRO A 15 21.58 -16.38 -0.39
CA PRO A 15 21.82 -17.48 0.53
C PRO A 15 22.52 -17.03 1.82
N VAL A 16 23.40 -16.04 1.74
CA VAL A 16 24.15 -15.55 2.92
C VAL A 16 23.22 -14.85 3.89
N PHE A 17 22.34 -13.98 3.39
CA PHE A 17 21.37 -13.29 4.22
C PHE A 17 20.32 -14.27 4.76
N ARG A 18 19.81 -15.17 3.94
CA ARG A 18 18.86 -16.22 4.33
C ARG A 18 19.37 -17.09 5.48
N ASP A 19 20.63 -17.56 5.39
CA ASP A 19 21.24 -18.40 6.42
C ASP A 19 21.54 -17.60 7.70
N ALA A 20 21.98 -16.36 7.58
CA ALA A 20 22.15 -15.46 8.72
C ALA A 20 20.84 -15.21 9.46
N LEU A 21 19.77 -14.86 8.73
CA LEU A 21 18.43 -14.64 9.28
C LEU A 21 17.88 -15.90 9.97
N ARG A 22 18.01 -17.06 9.31
CA ARG A 22 17.65 -18.35 9.90
C ARG A 22 18.37 -18.61 11.22
N SER A 23 19.68 -18.33 11.25
CA SER A 23 20.50 -18.50 12.46
C SER A 23 20.05 -17.62 13.61
N VAL A 24 19.67 -16.37 13.33
CA VAL A 24 19.13 -15.42 14.30
C VAL A 24 17.80 -15.95 14.87
N ILE A 25 16.89 -16.40 14.02
CA ILE A 25 15.57 -16.91 14.43
C ILE A 25 15.72 -18.16 15.31
N ILE A 26 16.53 -19.13 14.91
CA ILE A 26 16.70 -20.39 15.65
C ILE A 26 17.35 -20.16 17.02
N ARG A 27 18.21 -19.15 17.17
CA ARG A 27 18.83 -18.78 18.45
C ARG A 27 17.88 -18.04 19.39
N SER A 28 16.81 -17.47 18.86
CA SER A 28 15.81 -16.78 19.68
C SER A 28 14.86 -17.81 20.34
N SER A 29 14.46 -17.54 21.58
CA SER A 29 13.57 -18.43 22.33
C SER A 29 12.17 -18.48 21.70
N GLY A 30 11.57 -19.68 21.66
CA GLY A 30 10.18 -19.88 21.25
C GLY A 30 9.93 -19.77 19.74
N LYS A 31 10.98 -19.82 18.90
CA LYS A 31 10.87 -19.73 17.45
C LYS A 31 11.61 -20.88 16.76
N ALA A 32 11.09 -21.32 15.61
CA ALA A 32 11.71 -22.30 14.72
C ALA A 32 11.66 -21.80 13.27
N CYS A 33 12.67 -22.16 12.50
CA CYS A 33 12.70 -21.94 11.05
C CYS A 33 13.10 -23.25 10.37
N LYS A 34 12.09 -24.07 10.05
CA LYS A 34 12.30 -25.39 9.45
C LYS A 34 12.52 -25.30 7.95
N HIS A 35 11.89 -24.35 7.31
CA HIS A 35 11.89 -24.17 5.86
C HIS A 35 12.37 -22.78 5.46
N SER A 36 13.17 -22.74 4.38
CA SER A 36 13.56 -21.50 3.73
C SER A 36 13.70 -21.74 2.24
N PHE A 37 13.29 -20.78 1.43
CA PHE A 37 13.17 -20.93 -0.03
C PHE A 37 13.90 -19.81 -0.76
N PRO A 38 14.56 -20.10 -1.91
CA PRO A 38 15.31 -19.11 -2.67
C PRO A 38 14.44 -18.30 -3.66
N SER A 39 13.17 -18.66 -3.85
CA SER A 39 12.26 -17.96 -4.75
C SER A 39 10.81 -18.13 -4.32
N GLY A 40 9.95 -17.22 -4.79
CA GLY A 40 8.52 -17.26 -4.54
C GLY A 40 7.84 -18.51 -5.09
N GLU A 41 8.19 -18.91 -6.30
CA GLU A 41 7.63 -20.09 -6.97
C GLU A 41 7.95 -21.39 -6.21
N THR A 42 9.19 -21.48 -5.72
CA THR A 42 9.59 -22.66 -4.91
C THR A 42 8.82 -22.68 -3.60
N ALA A 43 8.68 -21.52 -2.93
CA ALA A 43 7.94 -21.41 -1.69
C ALA A 43 6.47 -21.78 -1.86
N LEU A 44 5.78 -21.22 -2.85
CA LEU A 44 4.38 -21.52 -3.12
C LEU A 44 4.15 -23.01 -3.37
N ARG A 45 4.97 -23.62 -4.22
CA ARG A 45 4.88 -25.05 -4.52
C ARG A 45 5.09 -25.93 -3.27
N GLU A 46 6.13 -25.67 -2.47
CA GLU A 46 6.45 -26.46 -1.29
C GLU A 46 5.42 -26.28 -0.16
N ILE A 47 4.90 -25.04 -0.01
CA ILE A 47 3.82 -24.76 0.95
C ILE A 47 2.56 -25.56 0.57
N GLU A 48 2.17 -25.56 -0.70
CA GLU A 48 0.99 -26.25 -1.20
C GLU A 48 1.16 -27.78 -1.11
N MET A 49 2.29 -28.33 -1.60
CA MET A 49 2.53 -29.76 -1.65
C MET A 49 2.67 -30.41 -0.26
N ASN A 50 3.21 -29.68 0.70
CA ASN A 50 3.45 -30.19 2.05
C ASN A 50 2.45 -29.66 3.08
N GLU A 51 1.41 -28.93 2.65
CA GLU A 51 0.38 -28.34 3.51
C GLU A 51 0.97 -27.53 4.67
N LEU A 52 2.04 -26.75 4.39
CA LEU A 52 2.73 -25.99 5.43
C LEU A 52 1.85 -24.83 5.91
N VAL A 53 1.72 -24.68 7.23
CA VAL A 53 0.97 -23.58 7.86
C VAL A 53 1.89 -22.88 8.87
N PRO A 54 2.81 -22.02 8.39
CA PRO A 54 3.69 -21.25 9.28
C PRO A 54 2.90 -20.17 10.04
N ASP A 55 3.40 -19.76 11.20
CA ASP A 55 2.87 -18.60 11.90
C ASP A 55 3.30 -17.30 11.20
N ILE A 56 4.55 -17.26 10.71
CA ILE A 56 5.11 -16.10 10.00
C ILE A 56 5.82 -16.53 8.72
N ILE A 57 5.67 -15.72 7.68
CA ILE A 57 6.44 -15.77 6.46
C ILE A 57 7.26 -14.46 6.36
N LEU A 58 8.58 -14.57 6.42
CA LEU A 58 9.51 -13.48 6.10
C LEU A 58 9.75 -13.51 4.60
N LEU A 59 9.43 -12.42 3.91
CA LEU A 59 9.37 -12.36 2.46
C LEU A 59 10.20 -11.19 1.93
N ASP A 60 11.22 -11.49 1.12
CA ASP A 60 11.89 -10.45 0.35
C ASP A 60 11.05 -10.01 -0.87
N ILE A 61 11.14 -8.73 -1.21
CA ILE A 61 10.55 -8.18 -2.44
C ILE A 61 11.40 -8.55 -3.65
N GLY A 62 12.73 -8.44 -3.54
CA GLY A 62 13.69 -8.58 -4.64
C GLY A 62 13.92 -10.01 -5.10
N LEU A 63 12.89 -10.85 -5.16
CA LEU A 63 13.04 -12.25 -5.58
C LEU A 63 13.20 -12.39 -7.09
N PRO A 64 13.96 -13.40 -7.55
CA PRO A 64 14.01 -13.73 -8.98
C PRO A 64 12.66 -14.30 -9.46
N GLY A 65 12.28 -13.98 -10.69
CA GLY A 65 11.01 -14.41 -11.28
C GLY A 65 9.83 -13.55 -10.84
N LYS A 66 8.95 -14.09 -10.03
CA LYS A 66 7.87 -13.31 -9.42
C LYS A 66 8.43 -12.50 -8.24
N ASP A 67 8.23 -11.17 -8.26
CA ASP A 67 8.58 -10.34 -7.11
C ASP A 67 7.75 -10.70 -5.86
N GLY A 68 8.31 -10.40 -4.67
CA GLY A 68 7.71 -10.81 -3.40
C GLY A 68 6.31 -10.22 -3.17
N ILE A 69 6.05 -8.99 -3.61
CA ILE A 69 4.72 -8.37 -3.42
C ILE A 69 3.67 -9.10 -4.25
N SER A 70 4.00 -9.49 -5.47
CA SER A 70 3.08 -10.16 -6.39
C SER A 70 2.61 -11.52 -5.91
N ILE A 71 3.38 -12.21 -5.05
CA ILE A 71 3.02 -13.53 -4.51
C ILE A 71 2.24 -13.46 -3.20
N ILE A 72 2.13 -12.31 -2.54
CA ILE A 72 1.38 -12.16 -1.28
C ILE A 72 -0.07 -12.67 -1.40
N PRO A 73 -0.85 -12.35 -2.45
CA PRO A 73 -2.22 -12.85 -2.58
C PRO A 73 -2.29 -14.39 -2.67
N GLU A 74 -1.32 -15.03 -3.34
CA GLU A 74 -1.25 -16.49 -3.45
C GLU A 74 -0.88 -17.12 -2.09
N LEU A 75 0.12 -16.55 -1.37
CA LEU A 75 0.49 -16.98 -0.02
C LEU A 75 -0.70 -16.86 0.94
N ARG A 76 -1.42 -15.75 0.94
CA ARG A 76 -2.60 -15.57 1.80
C ARG A 76 -3.73 -16.54 1.51
N LYS A 77 -3.85 -17.01 0.26
CA LYS A 77 -4.82 -18.02 -0.13
C LYS A 77 -4.41 -19.41 0.39
N LEU A 78 -3.12 -19.74 0.32
CA LEU A 78 -2.60 -21.04 0.79
C LEU A 78 -2.47 -21.08 2.32
N THR A 79 -2.09 -19.97 2.95
CA THR A 79 -1.84 -19.87 4.38
C THR A 79 -2.60 -18.68 5.00
N PRO A 80 -3.95 -18.73 5.09
CA PRO A 80 -4.77 -17.58 5.49
C PRO A 80 -4.52 -17.12 6.94
N SER A 81 -4.04 -17.99 7.80
CA SER A 81 -3.69 -17.70 9.21
C SER A 81 -2.30 -17.10 9.38
N SER A 82 -1.39 -17.32 8.41
CA SER A 82 -0.01 -16.86 8.49
C SER A 82 0.08 -15.34 8.39
N LYS A 83 1.03 -14.74 9.11
CA LYS A 83 1.37 -13.32 9.00
C LYS A 83 2.55 -13.17 8.06
N ILE A 84 2.46 -12.22 7.14
CA ILE A 84 3.52 -11.95 6.17
C ILE A 84 4.25 -10.68 6.59
N ILE A 85 5.55 -10.78 6.83
CA ILE A 85 6.44 -9.66 7.13
C ILE A 85 7.39 -9.51 5.93
N ILE A 86 7.37 -8.35 5.31
CA ILE A 86 8.36 -8.00 4.28
C ILE A 86 9.70 -7.74 4.96
N ILE A 87 10.79 -8.26 4.38
CA ILE A 87 12.16 -7.95 4.78
C ILE A 87 12.99 -7.67 3.53
N THR A 88 13.38 -6.42 3.31
CA THR A 88 13.94 -5.99 2.02
C THR A 88 14.93 -4.83 2.15
N VAL A 89 15.68 -4.56 1.09
CA VAL A 89 16.52 -3.35 0.97
C VAL A 89 15.75 -2.14 0.44
N TYR A 90 14.55 -2.34 -0.13
CA TYR A 90 13.75 -1.27 -0.72
C TYR A 90 13.00 -0.50 0.37
N ASP A 91 13.16 0.82 0.37
CA ASP A 91 12.51 1.73 1.32
C ASP A 91 11.62 2.78 0.65
N ASP A 92 11.42 2.66 -0.68
CA ASP A 92 10.62 3.59 -1.45
C ASP A 92 9.10 3.46 -1.17
N ASP A 93 8.39 4.56 -1.40
CA ASP A 93 6.97 4.69 -1.06
C ASP A 93 6.09 3.68 -1.81
N GLU A 94 6.40 3.39 -3.05
CA GLU A 94 5.60 2.52 -3.90
C GLU A 94 5.63 1.07 -3.39
N ASN A 95 6.82 0.54 -3.09
CA ASN A 95 6.98 -0.81 -2.55
C ASN A 95 6.31 -0.97 -1.18
N VAL A 96 6.49 0.02 -0.29
CA VAL A 96 5.85 0.02 1.04
C VAL A 96 4.33 -0.02 0.90
N PHE A 97 3.76 0.85 0.08
CA PHE A 97 2.33 0.94 -0.12
C PHE A 97 1.75 -0.34 -0.72
N ASN A 98 2.36 -0.84 -1.81
CA ASN A 98 1.90 -2.04 -2.49
C ASN A 98 1.94 -3.27 -1.58
N ALA A 99 2.98 -3.41 -0.75
CA ALA A 99 3.09 -4.51 0.22
C ALA A 99 1.95 -4.46 1.26
N ILE A 100 1.65 -3.28 1.82
CA ILE A 100 0.57 -3.10 2.79
C ILE A 100 -0.80 -3.37 2.14
N CYS A 101 -1.05 -2.85 0.94
CA CYS A 101 -2.28 -3.09 0.19
C CYS A 101 -2.46 -4.57 -0.18
N ALA A 102 -1.37 -5.28 -0.48
CA ALA A 102 -1.38 -6.72 -0.73
C ALA A 102 -1.65 -7.54 0.56
N GLY A 103 -1.50 -6.91 1.74
CA GLY A 103 -1.84 -7.51 3.03
C GLY A 103 -0.64 -7.98 3.86
N ALA A 104 0.51 -7.35 3.70
CA ALA A 104 1.63 -7.53 4.62
C ALA A 104 1.26 -7.09 6.04
N SER A 105 1.72 -7.84 7.04
CA SER A 105 1.52 -7.56 8.47
C SER A 105 2.68 -6.77 9.09
N GLY A 106 3.77 -6.61 8.36
CA GLY A 106 4.94 -5.84 8.77
C GLY A 106 5.85 -5.54 7.60
N TYR A 107 6.74 -4.54 7.78
CA TYR A 107 7.71 -4.12 6.79
C TYR A 107 9.03 -3.75 7.47
N LEU A 108 10.08 -4.50 7.17
CA LEU A 108 11.42 -4.40 7.76
C LEU A 108 12.45 -4.12 6.67
N LEU A 109 13.48 -3.35 7.03
CA LEU A 109 14.63 -3.17 6.17
C LEU A 109 15.75 -4.16 6.58
N LYS A 110 16.51 -4.65 5.60
CA LYS A 110 17.61 -5.62 5.81
C LYS A 110 18.80 -5.05 6.58
N ASP A 111 18.87 -3.72 6.78
CA ASP A 111 19.89 -3.03 7.56
C ASP A 111 19.58 -2.96 9.07
N GLN A 112 18.43 -3.45 9.50
CA GLN A 112 18.05 -3.50 10.91
C GLN A 112 18.89 -4.51 11.70
N SER A 113 19.03 -4.25 13.01
CA SER A 113 19.72 -5.17 13.89
C SER A 113 18.98 -6.52 14.02
N PRO A 114 19.68 -7.62 14.30
CA PRO A 114 19.05 -8.90 14.58
C PRO A 114 18.00 -8.84 15.69
N GLU A 115 18.24 -8.01 16.72
CA GLU A 115 17.32 -7.80 17.83
C GLU A 115 16.03 -7.13 17.37
N ASP A 116 16.12 -6.10 16.50
CA ASP A 116 14.95 -5.42 15.95
C ASP A 116 14.11 -6.34 15.08
N ILE A 117 14.73 -7.21 14.29
CA ILE A 117 14.02 -8.21 13.49
C ILE A 117 13.25 -9.18 14.40
N ILE A 118 13.87 -9.67 15.47
CA ILE A 118 13.20 -10.58 16.42
C ILE A 118 12.06 -9.88 17.17
N ASN A 119 12.27 -8.64 17.62
CA ASN A 119 11.23 -7.84 18.27
C ASN A 119 10.02 -7.63 17.34
N SER A 120 10.28 -7.38 16.07
CA SER A 120 9.24 -7.21 15.04
C SER A 120 8.45 -8.49 14.81
N ILE A 121 9.11 -9.64 14.79
CA ILE A 121 8.47 -10.95 14.71
C ILE A 121 7.56 -11.16 15.93
N ASP A 122 8.06 -10.88 17.13
CA ASP A 122 7.28 -11.01 18.37
C ASP A 122 6.07 -10.08 18.42
N GLU A 123 6.22 -8.84 17.95
CA GLU A 123 5.11 -7.90 17.84
C GLU A 123 3.99 -8.43 16.94
N VAL A 124 4.34 -8.94 15.78
CA VAL A 124 3.37 -9.49 14.80
C VAL A 124 2.73 -10.78 15.32
N LEU A 125 3.48 -11.66 15.99
CA LEU A 125 2.94 -12.86 16.64
C LEU A 125 1.92 -12.53 17.74
N ASN A 126 2.11 -11.41 18.44
CA ASN A 126 1.17 -10.90 19.46
C ASN A 126 -0.02 -10.12 18.87
N GLY A 127 -0.19 -10.13 17.55
CA GLY A 127 -1.33 -9.48 16.87
C GLY A 127 -1.12 -8.00 16.56
N GLY A 128 0.08 -7.47 16.77
CA GLY A 128 0.49 -6.12 16.32
C GLY A 128 0.85 -6.08 14.84
N ALA A 129 1.26 -4.90 14.39
CA ALA A 129 1.85 -4.68 13.07
C ALA A 129 3.23 -4.05 13.26
N SER A 130 4.26 -4.67 12.71
CA SER A 130 5.61 -4.15 12.83
C SER A 130 5.97 -3.30 11.63
N VAL A 131 5.98 -1.98 11.87
CA VAL A 131 6.36 -0.98 10.87
C VAL A 131 7.21 0.06 11.58
N ASN A 132 8.42 0.31 11.13
CA ASN A 132 9.23 1.33 11.77
C ASN A 132 8.59 2.73 11.62
N PRO A 133 8.86 3.70 12.53
CA PRO A 133 8.22 5.02 12.51
C PRO A 133 8.41 5.79 11.19
N HIS A 134 9.51 5.58 10.47
CA HIS A 134 9.78 6.20 9.18
C HIS A 134 8.80 5.68 8.12
N ILE A 135 8.64 4.37 8.03
CA ILE A 135 7.70 3.71 7.12
C ILE A 135 6.25 4.08 7.49
N ALA A 136 5.90 4.09 8.78
CA ALA A 136 4.57 4.49 9.23
C ALA A 136 4.23 5.93 8.81
N LYS A 137 5.17 6.88 8.94
CA LYS A 137 4.99 8.26 8.49
C LYS A 137 4.78 8.35 6.97
N ARG A 138 5.52 7.56 6.18
CA ARG A 138 5.37 7.50 4.73
C ARG A 138 3.98 7.01 4.34
N VAL A 139 3.53 5.91 4.93
CA VAL A 139 2.18 5.35 4.72
C VAL A 139 1.09 6.39 5.02
N LEU A 140 1.20 7.10 6.15
CA LEU A 140 0.25 8.16 6.50
C LEU A 140 0.27 9.32 5.49
N ASN A 141 1.43 9.70 4.98
CA ASN A 141 1.53 10.73 3.94
C ASN A 141 0.88 10.26 2.64
N MET A 142 1.11 9.02 2.21
CA MET A 142 0.51 8.45 1.00
C MET A 142 -1.03 8.43 1.09
N PHE A 143 -1.60 8.03 2.22
CA PHE A 143 -3.05 8.14 2.43
C PHE A 143 -3.56 9.59 2.39
N ARG A 144 -2.77 10.54 2.89
CA ARG A 144 -3.12 11.97 2.80
C ARG A 144 -3.08 12.48 1.36
N ASP A 145 -2.11 12.02 0.58
CA ASP A 145 -1.92 12.44 -0.81
C ASP A 145 -2.92 11.72 -1.74
N GLN A 146 -3.25 10.47 -1.51
CA GLN A 146 -4.35 9.79 -2.20
C GLN A 146 -5.71 10.46 -1.95
N ASN A 147 -5.99 10.87 -0.70
CA ASN A 147 -7.20 11.65 -0.41
C ASN A 147 -7.20 13.05 -1.03
N LYS A 148 -6.02 13.55 -1.48
CA LYS A 148 -5.92 14.80 -2.24
C LYS A 148 -5.96 14.59 -3.75
N SER A 149 -5.52 13.46 -4.30
CA SER A 149 -5.20 13.32 -5.72
C SER A 149 -6.27 12.61 -6.56
N GLU A 150 -7.13 11.79 -6.01
CA GLU A 150 -8.17 11.14 -6.83
C GLU A 150 -9.35 12.06 -7.20
N SER A 151 -9.47 13.24 -6.58
CA SER A 151 -10.58 14.13 -6.86
C SER A 151 -10.22 15.58 -7.21
N ASP A 152 -8.96 15.96 -7.31
CA ASP A 152 -8.66 17.40 -7.44
C ASP A 152 -8.35 17.87 -8.87
N TYR A 153 -8.21 17.03 -9.86
CA TYR A 153 -7.92 17.41 -11.26
C TYR A 153 -7.12 18.72 -11.43
N GLY A 154 -6.41 19.17 -10.39
CA GLY A 154 -5.73 20.46 -10.30
C GLY A 154 -6.67 21.67 -10.40
N LEU A 155 -7.94 21.51 -9.99
CA LEU A 155 -8.89 22.61 -9.97
C LEU A 155 -8.51 23.62 -8.89
N SER A 156 -8.39 24.90 -9.27
CA SER A 156 -8.23 25.98 -8.29
C SER A 156 -9.52 26.13 -7.44
N GLU A 157 -9.43 26.73 -6.26
CA GLU A 157 -10.58 26.99 -5.39
C GLU A 157 -11.68 27.76 -6.14
N ARG A 158 -11.29 28.66 -7.04
CA ARG A 158 -12.23 29.39 -7.87
C ARG A 158 -12.92 28.52 -8.92
N GLU A 159 -12.21 27.56 -9.49
CA GLU A 159 -12.79 26.59 -10.42
C GLU A 159 -13.72 25.61 -9.71
N LYS A 160 -13.39 25.18 -8.49
CA LYS A 160 -14.26 24.37 -7.65
C LYS A 160 -15.55 25.10 -7.29
N GLU A 161 -15.46 26.39 -6.92
CA GLU A 161 -16.64 27.22 -6.64
C GLU A 161 -17.55 27.34 -7.86
N ILE A 162 -16.98 27.59 -9.04
CA ILE A 162 -17.75 27.66 -10.29
C ILE A 162 -18.39 26.30 -10.63
N LEU A 163 -17.65 25.19 -10.43
CA LEU A 163 -18.16 23.84 -10.67
C LEU A 163 -19.33 23.51 -9.75
N ARG A 164 -19.28 23.86 -8.44
CA ARG A 164 -20.41 23.73 -7.52
C ARG A 164 -21.65 24.45 -8.03
N LEU A 165 -21.50 25.72 -8.45
CA LEU A 165 -22.62 26.50 -8.96
C LEU A 165 -23.19 25.93 -10.27
N LEU A 166 -22.36 25.31 -11.11
CA LEU A 166 -22.82 24.58 -12.30
C LEU A 166 -23.64 23.35 -11.93
N VAL A 167 -23.25 22.61 -10.87
CA VAL A 167 -23.99 21.44 -10.34
C VAL A 167 -25.30 21.88 -9.69
N GLU A 168 -25.35 23.03 -9.00
CA GLU A 168 -26.57 23.66 -8.50
C GLU A 168 -27.53 24.10 -9.63
N GLY A 169 -27.11 23.97 -10.88
CA GLY A 169 -27.95 24.26 -12.05
C GLY A 169 -27.85 25.69 -12.58
N LEU A 170 -27.04 26.56 -11.98
CA LEU A 170 -26.95 27.97 -12.39
C LEU A 170 -26.45 28.11 -13.83
N SER A 171 -26.96 29.14 -14.51
CA SER A 171 -26.44 29.60 -15.80
C SER A 171 -25.17 30.43 -15.63
N LYS A 172 -24.36 30.53 -16.66
CA LYS A 172 -23.15 31.38 -16.68
C LYS A 172 -23.44 32.83 -16.23
N LYS A 173 -24.59 33.36 -16.61
CA LYS A 173 -25.03 34.70 -16.22
C LYS A 173 -25.28 34.78 -14.70
N GLN A 174 -26.01 33.86 -14.16
CA GLN A 174 -26.28 33.79 -12.71
C GLN A 174 -25.00 33.58 -11.90
N ILE A 175 -24.06 32.76 -12.40
CA ILE A 175 -22.76 32.57 -11.77
C ILE A 175 -21.97 33.86 -11.77
N SER A 176 -21.90 34.59 -12.92
CA SER A 176 -21.18 35.86 -13.01
C SER A 176 -21.70 36.90 -12.03
N GLU A 177 -23.03 36.98 -11.88
CA GLU A 177 -23.69 37.88 -10.93
C GLU A 177 -23.42 37.47 -9.47
N LYS A 178 -23.51 36.15 -9.17
CA LYS A 178 -23.35 35.59 -7.80
C LYS A 178 -21.94 35.76 -7.25
N ILE A 179 -20.91 35.60 -8.08
CA ILE A 179 -19.50 35.66 -7.64
C ILE A 179 -18.75 36.90 -8.14
N PHE A 180 -19.48 37.89 -8.65
CA PHE A 180 -18.97 39.19 -9.07
C PHE A 180 -17.83 39.15 -10.11
N LEU A 181 -17.95 38.27 -11.11
CA LEU A 181 -17.00 38.15 -12.22
C LEU A 181 -17.65 38.50 -13.55
N SER A 182 -16.83 38.93 -14.53
CA SER A 182 -17.31 39.15 -15.89
C SER A 182 -17.71 37.82 -16.57
N HIS A 183 -18.65 37.88 -17.52
CA HIS A 183 -19.02 36.72 -18.33
C HIS A 183 -17.82 36.08 -19.04
N HIS A 184 -16.90 36.91 -19.54
CA HIS A 184 -15.68 36.45 -20.21
C HIS A 184 -14.77 35.66 -19.23
N THR A 185 -14.66 36.12 -18.00
CA THR A 185 -13.88 35.43 -16.93
C THR A 185 -14.50 34.09 -16.60
N ILE A 186 -15.82 34.02 -16.46
CA ILE A 186 -16.55 32.76 -16.22
C ILE A 186 -16.35 31.79 -17.39
N ASP A 187 -16.41 32.23 -18.63
CA ASP A 187 -16.16 31.37 -19.80
C ASP A 187 -14.73 30.82 -19.83
N SER A 188 -13.76 31.60 -19.39
CA SER A 188 -12.38 31.17 -19.30
C SER A 188 -12.21 30.11 -18.22
N HIS A 189 -12.77 30.31 -17.04
CA HIS A 189 -12.73 29.30 -15.98
C HIS A 189 -13.45 28.00 -16.39
N ILE A 190 -14.62 28.08 -17.03
CA ILE A 190 -15.35 26.90 -17.51
C ILE A 190 -14.54 26.12 -18.54
N ARG A 191 -13.84 26.79 -19.46
CA ARG A 191 -12.94 26.11 -20.40
C ARG A 191 -11.80 25.40 -19.68
N ASN A 192 -11.20 26.04 -18.70
CA ASN A 192 -10.14 25.43 -17.90
C ASN A 192 -10.65 24.21 -17.09
N ILE A 193 -11.85 24.33 -16.48
CA ILE A 193 -12.51 23.20 -15.81
C ILE A 193 -12.71 22.04 -16.77
N TYR A 194 -13.24 22.29 -17.99
CA TYR A 194 -13.45 21.23 -18.97
C TYR A 194 -12.14 20.58 -19.42
N ALA A 195 -11.09 21.38 -19.62
CA ALA A 195 -9.77 20.86 -19.99
C ALA A 195 -9.18 19.98 -18.85
N LYS A 196 -9.25 20.47 -17.61
CA LYS A 196 -8.74 19.75 -16.45
C LYS A 196 -9.54 18.47 -16.14
N LEU A 197 -10.86 18.51 -16.33
CA LEU A 197 -11.73 17.34 -16.16
C LEU A 197 -11.75 16.43 -17.40
N GLU A 198 -11.04 16.76 -18.48
CA GLU A 198 -11.05 16.03 -19.76
C GLU A 198 -12.46 15.78 -20.31
N VAL A 199 -13.32 16.80 -20.26
CA VAL A 199 -14.71 16.76 -20.73
C VAL A 199 -14.99 17.87 -21.73
N HIS A 200 -16.04 17.69 -22.55
CA HIS A 200 -16.36 18.62 -23.64
C HIS A 200 -17.72 19.32 -23.49
N SER A 201 -18.46 19.09 -22.40
CA SER A 201 -19.79 19.67 -22.20
C SER A 201 -20.08 19.95 -20.72
N LYS A 202 -21.03 20.88 -20.48
CA LYS A 202 -21.56 21.17 -19.13
C LYS A 202 -22.11 19.92 -18.47
N GLY A 203 -22.91 19.12 -19.20
CA GLY A 203 -23.50 17.90 -18.68
C GLY A 203 -22.45 16.86 -18.27
N SER A 204 -21.42 16.66 -19.10
CA SER A 204 -20.31 15.76 -18.77
C SER A 204 -19.51 16.24 -17.56
N ALA A 205 -19.28 17.55 -17.42
CA ALA A 205 -18.57 18.12 -16.28
C ALA A 205 -19.36 17.92 -14.97
N ILE A 206 -20.68 18.19 -14.99
CA ILE A 206 -21.57 17.97 -13.85
C ILE A 206 -21.62 16.50 -13.47
N SER A 207 -21.83 15.61 -14.46
CA SER A 207 -21.89 14.16 -14.20
C SER A 207 -20.59 13.64 -13.60
N LYS A 208 -19.43 14.08 -14.09
CA LYS A 208 -18.11 13.70 -13.57
C LYS A 208 -17.90 14.25 -12.15
N ALA A 209 -18.26 15.51 -11.91
CA ALA A 209 -18.14 16.15 -10.60
C ALA A 209 -18.95 15.42 -9.51
N ILE A 210 -20.17 14.98 -9.81
CA ILE A 210 -21.03 14.23 -8.88
C ILE A 210 -20.50 12.80 -8.67
N ARG A 211 -20.18 12.10 -9.76
CA ARG A 211 -19.73 10.71 -9.70
C ARG A 211 -18.43 10.56 -8.91
N GLU A 212 -17.51 11.50 -9.04
CA GLU A 212 -16.18 11.46 -8.44
C GLU A 212 -16.07 12.33 -7.18
N LYS A 213 -17.19 12.88 -6.69
CA LYS A 213 -17.28 13.68 -5.45
C LYS A 213 -16.26 14.83 -5.41
N LEU A 214 -16.12 15.57 -6.53
CA LEU A 214 -15.17 16.69 -6.64
C LEU A 214 -15.59 17.96 -5.89
N ILE A 215 -16.82 17.97 -5.39
CA ILE A 215 -17.47 19.13 -4.76
C ILE A 215 -18.42 18.69 -3.66
#